data_d11d1a26f0add7fb8e41395bf2197221
#
_entry.id   d11d1a26f0add7fb8e41395bf2197221
#
_cell.length_a   1.000
_cell.length_b   1.000
_cell.length_c   1.000
_cell.angle_alpha   90.00
_cell.angle_beta   90.00
_cell.angle_gamma   90.00
#
_symmetry.space_group_name_H-M   'P 1'
#
loop_
_entity.id
_entity.type
_entity.pdbx_description
1 polymer ?
#
loop_
_entity_poly.entity_id
_entity_poly.type
_entity_poly.pdbx_seq_one_letter_code
_entity_poly.pdbx_strand_id
1 'polypeptide(L)'
;MVYISRKLILGALLFVVVLVYWAVGQKENQSAAVIFFNVGQGDSTLIELPGDIQILVDAGPSSNISSKLSQYLPFYDREIELAILTHPHADHLSGFLRALKDYHIKNFILAGANYNSKIYTDFVSALRQEGSSVYWAKAGDTISWGNAPILKILWPDKIALGRNFKSIHDSTVISQLNLGNKKFLLMGDAEVNAETALVASNAITDIDILKVGHHGSKTSTSDALLQASKPEEAIIQVGRNSYGHPAPLVLDRLAKFGVKIFRNDQVGDVVYK
;
A
#
# COMPACT_ATOMS: atom_id res chain seq x y z
N MET A 1 6.04 52.67 26.10
CA MET A 1 4.95 52.20 25.22
C MET A 1 5.53 52.05 23.82
N VAL A 2 5.70 50.82 23.31
CA VAL A 2 6.33 50.62 21.99
C VAL A 2 5.26 50.78 20.92
N TYR A 3 5.39 51.76 20.06
CA TYR A 3 4.49 52.02 18.92
C TYR A 3 4.94 51.16 17.72
N ILE A 4 4.21 50.08 17.42
CA ILE A 4 4.42 49.31 16.18
C ILE A 4 3.72 50.08 15.04
N SER A 5 4.46 50.47 14.00
CA SER A 5 3.90 51.24 12.90
C SER A 5 2.89 50.38 12.10
N ARG A 6 1.76 50.98 11.68
CA ARG A 6 0.74 50.34 10.83
C ARG A 6 1.35 49.73 9.55
N LYS A 7 2.44 50.32 9.03
CA LYS A 7 3.16 49.79 7.84
C LYS A 7 3.86 48.47 8.11
N LEU A 8 4.41 48.28 9.35
CA LEU A 8 5.01 47.00 9.74
C LEU A 8 3.95 45.88 9.90
N ILE A 9 2.78 46.21 10.45
CA ILE A 9 1.67 45.25 10.58
C ILE A 9 1.16 44.84 9.19
N LEU A 10 0.95 45.81 8.28
CA LEU A 10 0.51 45.53 6.91
C LEU A 10 1.55 44.72 6.12
N GLY A 11 2.85 45.01 6.30
CA GLY A 11 3.93 44.22 5.68
C GLY A 11 3.97 42.78 6.17
N ALA A 12 3.80 42.57 7.50
CA ALA A 12 3.73 41.23 8.08
C ALA A 12 2.50 40.47 7.58
N LEU A 13 1.32 41.08 7.51
CA LEU A 13 0.11 40.47 6.97
C LEU A 13 0.26 40.07 5.50
N LEU A 14 0.82 40.98 4.67
CA LEU A 14 1.07 40.67 3.26
C LEU A 14 2.05 39.49 3.10
N PHE A 15 3.10 39.47 3.92
CA PHE A 15 4.07 38.35 3.92
C PHE A 15 3.40 37.03 4.30
N VAL A 16 2.54 37.01 5.32
CA VAL A 16 1.76 35.81 5.71
C VAL A 16 0.84 35.39 4.57
N VAL A 17 0.14 36.30 3.92
CA VAL A 17 -0.73 36.03 2.76
C VAL A 17 0.06 35.39 1.61
N VAL A 18 1.24 35.95 1.30
CA VAL A 18 2.13 35.42 0.25
C VAL A 18 2.63 34.02 0.64
N LEU A 19 3.02 33.83 1.89
CA LEU A 19 3.43 32.48 2.38
C LEU A 19 2.30 31.46 2.29
N VAL A 20 1.07 31.86 2.67
CA VAL A 20 -0.11 30.98 2.56
C VAL A 20 -0.40 30.65 1.10
N TYR A 21 -0.37 31.66 0.22
CA TYR A 21 -0.60 31.46 -1.21
C TYR A 21 0.46 30.54 -1.84
N TRP A 22 1.74 30.75 -1.46
CA TRP A 22 2.84 29.89 -1.87
C TRP A 22 2.68 28.45 -1.35
N ALA A 23 2.32 28.28 -0.08
CA ALA A 23 2.09 26.98 0.52
C ALA A 23 0.90 26.23 -0.11
N VAL A 24 -0.20 26.95 -0.41
CA VAL A 24 -1.37 26.39 -1.12
C VAL A 24 -0.99 26.00 -2.55
N GLY A 25 -0.24 26.83 -3.27
CA GLY A 25 0.22 26.51 -4.63
C GLY A 25 1.19 25.33 -4.70
N GLN A 26 1.96 25.08 -3.63
CA GLN A 26 2.80 23.87 -3.53
C GLN A 26 1.94 22.60 -3.38
N LYS A 27 0.79 22.67 -2.70
CA LYS A 27 -0.14 21.53 -2.54
C LYS A 27 -0.76 21.08 -3.87
N GLU A 28 -1.13 22.04 -4.73
CA GLU A 28 -1.72 21.73 -6.05
C GLU A 28 -0.71 21.07 -7.01
N ASN A 29 0.60 21.25 -6.77
CA ASN A 29 1.67 20.72 -7.61
C ASN A 29 2.27 19.39 -7.08
N GLN A 30 1.73 18.77 -6.03
CA GLN A 30 2.20 17.47 -5.62
C GLN A 30 1.87 16.42 -6.70
N SER A 31 2.92 15.83 -7.26
CA SER A 31 2.76 14.70 -8.18
C SER A 31 2.36 13.46 -7.39
N ALA A 32 1.45 12.68 -7.95
CA ALA A 32 1.12 11.38 -7.38
C ALA A 32 2.38 10.48 -7.27
N ALA A 33 2.46 9.68 -6.21
CA ALA A 33 3.58 8.78 -5.99
C ALA A 33 3.14 7.41 -5.46
N VAL A 34 3.92 6.37 -5.75
CA VAL A 34 3.82 5.05 -5.13
C VAL A 34 5.17 4.73 -4.48
N ILE A 35 5.16 4.48 -3.18
CA ILE A 35 6.35 4.22 -2.39
C ILE A 35 6.24 2.82 -1.78
N PHE A 36 7.11 1.91 -2.20
CA PHE A 36 7.26 0.59 -1.61
C PHE A 36 8.30 0.68 -0.50
N PHE A 37 7.88 0.64 0.74
CA PHE A 37 8.76 0.82 1.89
C PHE A 37 9.65 -0.38 2.17
N ASN A 38 10.89 -0.13 2.53
CA ASN A 38 11.72 -1.11 3.21
C ASN A 38 11.34 -1.14 4.71
N VAL A 39 10.44 -2.04 5.06
CA VAL A 39 9.99 -2.26 6.44
C VAL A 39 10.66 -3.48 7.11
N GLY A 40 11.67 -4.06 6.46
CA GLY A 40 12.23 -5.36 6.78
C GLY A 40 11.45 -6.49 6.11
N GLN A 41 11.29 -7.64 6.78
CA GLN A 41 10.47 -8.72 6.26
C GLN A 41 8.99 -8.40 6.44
N GLY A 42 8.29 -8.09 5.34
CA GLY A 42 6.89 -7.69 5.33
C GLY A 42 6.58 -6.68 4.24
N ASP A 43 5.31 -6.33 4.10
CA ASP A 43 4.82 -5.40 3.08
C ASP A 43 4.35 -4.09 3.68
N SER A 44 4.66 -3.00 3.01
CA SER A 44 4.01 -1.71 3.22
C SER A 44 4.19 -0.83 2.00
N THR A 45 3.12 -0.33 1.43
CA THR A 45 3.13 0.54 0.26
C THR A 45 2.28 1.76 0.53
N LEU A 46 2.86 2.96 0.37
CA LEU A 46 2.14 4.22 0.41
C LEU A 46 1.84 4.69 -1.01
N ILE A 47 0.61 5.05 -1.25
CA ILE A 47 0.15 5.72 -2.46
C ILE A 47 -0.25 7.13 -2.07
N GLU A 48 0.45 8.12 -2.60
CA GLU A 48 0.14 9.52 -2.42
C GLU A 48 -0.57 10.04 -3.67
N LEU A 49 -1.65 10.77 -3.47
CA LEU A 49 -2.41 11.39 -4.54
C LEU A 49 -2.44 12.91 -4.32
N PRO A 50 -2.65 13.71 -5.38
CA PRO A 50 -2.80 15.16 -5.23
C PRO A 50 -3.90 15.52 -4.23
N GLY A 51 -3.67 16.58 -3.44
CA GLY A 51 -4.62 17.06 -2.43
C GLY A 51 -4.45 16.42 -1.06
N ASP A 52 -3.24 15.95 -0.73
CA ASP A 52 -2.88 15.30 0.55
C ASP A 52 -3.76 14.08 0.83
N ILE A 53 -3.89 13.20 -0.16
CA ILE A 53 -4.65 11.96 -0.03
C ILE A 53 -3.70 10.77 0.00
N GLN A 54 -3.84 9.96 1.03
CA GLN A 54 -2.98 8.82 1.26
C GLN A 54 -3.77 7.51 1.27
N ILE A 55 -3.22 6.50 0.58
CA ILE A 55 -3.67 5.12 0.69
C ILE A 55 -2.49 4.28 1.19
N LEU A 56 -2.64 3.63 2.32
CA LEU A 56 -1.62 2.74 2.89
C LEU A 56 -2.03 1.28 2.68
N VAL A 57 -1.28 0.55 1.87
CA VAL A 57 -1.49 -0.89 1.65
C VAL A 57 -0.49 -1.65 2.49
N ASP A 58 -0.97 -2.34 3.51
CA ASP A 58 -0.22 -2.97 4.58
C ASP A 58 0.70 -2.00 5.35
N ALA A 59 1.15 -2.40 6.54
CA ALA A 59 1.92 -1.52 7.41
C ALA A 59 3.21 -2.18 7.95
N GLY A 60 3.53 -3.36 7.46
CA GLY A 60 4.75 -4.07 7.84
C GLY A 60 4.72 -4.69 9.25
N PRO A 61 5.86 -5.27 9.67
CA PRO A 61 5.95 -6.09 10.89
C PRO A 61 6.08 -5.29 12.17
N SER A 62 6.32 -3.98 12.12
CA SER A 62 6.78 -3.26 13.30
C SER A 62 6.38 -1.77 13.34
N SER A 63 6.75 -1.12 14.43
CA SER A 63 6.47 0.30 14.68
C SER A 63 7.26 1.28 13.79
N ASN A 64 8.18 0.82 12.96
CA ASN A 64 8.97 1.69 12.08
C ASN A 64 8.12 2.34 10.98
N ILE A 65 6.90 1.88 10.76
CA ILE A 65 5.97 2.48 9.79
C ILE A 65 5.75 3.98 10.03
N SER A 66 5.64 4.41 11.30
CA SER A 66 5.50 5.85 11.61
C SER A 66 6.72 6.66 11.16
N SER A 67 7.92 6.11 11.31
CA SER A 67 9.14 6.74 10.80
C SER A 67 9.16 6.77 9.27
N LYS A 68 8.66 5.72 8.62
CA LYS A 68 8.54 5.69 7.15
C LYS A 68 7.55 6.73 6.66
N LEU A 69 6.34 6.75 7.22
CA LEU A 69 5.32 7.73 6.86
C LEU A 69 5.82 9.17 7.06
N SER A 70 6.50 9.47 8.18
CA SER A 70 7.01 10.81 8.46
C SER A 70 8.14 11.30 7.52
N GLN A 71 8.74 10.41 6.72
CA GLN A 71 9.74 10.79 5.71
C GLN A 71 9.09 11.33 4.44
N TYR A 72 7.84 10.94 4.18
CA TYR A 72 7.12 11.28 2.96
C TYR A 72 5.96 12.23 3.23
N LEU A 73 5.23 12.05 4.35
CA LEU A 73 4.10 12.90 4.70
C LEU A 73 4.57 14.18 5.43
N PRO A 74 3.93 15.32 5.17
CA PRO A 74 4.18 16.55 5.92
C PRO A 74 3.94 16.34 7.42
N PHE A 75 4.74 16.99 8.27
CA PHE A 75 4.66 16.81 9.74
C PHE A 75 3.29 17.17 10.33
N TYR A 76 2.52 18.03 9.65
CA TYR A 76 1.17 18.46 10.05
C TYR A 76 0.06 17.54 9.54
N ASP A 77 0.39 16.69 8.56
CA ASP A 77 -0.57 15.73 8.02
C ASP A 77 -0.53 14.44 8.87
N ARG A 78 -1.61 14.22 9.59
CA ARG A 78 -1.81 13.08 10.49
C ARG A 78 -3.03 12.25 10.11
N GLU A 79 -3.45 12.36 8.86
CA GLU A 79 -4.62 11.69 8.34
C GLU A 79 -4.21 10.71 7.24
N ILE A 80 -4.84 9.55 7.17
CA ILE A 80 -4.73 8.58 6.09
C ILE A 80 -6.16 8.25 5.65
N GLU A 81 -6.50 8.56 4.41
CA GLU A 81 -7.87 8.43 3.92
C GLU A 81 -8.31 7.00 3.82
N LEU A 82 -7.39 6.11 3.43
CA LEU A 82 -7.68 4.70 3.24
C LEU A 82 -6.48 3.85 3.63
N ALA A 83 -6.73 2.80 4.40
CA ALA A 83 -5.78 1.70 4.56
C ALA A 83 -6.37 0.40 3.98
N ILE A 84 -5.52 -0.42 3.41
CA ILE A 84 -5.86 -1.75 2.92
C ILE A 84 -4.99 -2.75 3.68
N LEU A 85 -5.60 -3.64 4.47
CA LEU A 85 -4.91 -4.79 5.01
C LEU A 85 -5.17 -5.98 4.08
N THR A 86 -4.13 -6.42 3.38
CA THR A 86 -4.27 -7.49 2.40
C THR A 86 -4.67 -8.80 3.05
N HIS A 87 -4.02 -9.16 4.16
CA HIS A 87 -4.37 -10.32 4.97
C HIS A 87 -3.78 -10.18 6.39
N PRO A 88 -4.26 -10.95 7.39
CA PRO A 88 -4.00 -10.67 8.80
C PRO A 88 -2.67 -11.23 9.35
N HIS A 89 -1.66 -11.49 8.54
CA HIS A 89 -0.34 -11.88 9.05
C HIS A 89 0.38 -10.70 9.70
N ALA A 90 1.24 -11.02 10.67
CA ALA A 90 1.90 -10.01 11.49
C ALA A 90 2.83 -9.07 10.70
N ASP A 91 3.44 -9.56 9.64
CA ASP A 91 4.36 -8.82 8.77
C ASP A 91 3.65 -7.87 7.78
N HIS A 92 2.31 -7.86 7.78
CA HIS A 92 1.46 -6.89 7.08
C HIS A 92 0.69 -5.99 8.06
N LEU A 93 0.29 -6.56 9.20
CA LEU A 93 -0.66 -6.00 10.12
C LEU A 93 -0.03 -5.20 11.27
N SER A 94 1.14 -5.64 11.79
CA SER A 94 1.63 -5.14 13.10
C SER A 94 1.86 -3.64 13.12
N GLY A 95 2.31 -3.09 12.01
CA GLY A 95 2.54 -1.66 11.87
C GLY A 95 1.27 -0.82 12.01
N PHE A 96 0.09 -1.34 11.66
CA PHE A 96 -1.16 -0.61 11.83
C PHE A 96 -1.48 -0.30 13.30
N LEU A 97 -1.08 -1.17 14.24
CA LEU A 97 -1.22 -0.87 15.67
C LEU A 97 -0.41 0.34 16.11
N ARG A 98 0.66 0.65 15.39
CA ARG A 98 1.45 1.87 15.61
C ARG A 98 0.89 3.03 14.80
N ALA A 99 0.56 2.83 13.53
CA ALA A 99 0.00 3.86 12.66
C ALA A 99 -1.27 4.47 13.26
N LEU A 100 -2.18 3.66 13.81
CA LEU A 100 -3.41 4.10 14.49
C LEU A 100 -3.17 4.93 15.77
N LYS A 101 -1.96 4.97 16.31
CA LYS A 101 -1.61 5.86 17.43
C LYS A 101 -1.10 7.22 16.98
N ASP A 102 -0.53 7.28 15.79
CA ASP A 102 0.18 8.46 15.28
C ASP A 102 -0.60 9.18 14.18
N TYR A 103 -1.53 8.47 13.54
CA TYR A 103 -2.35 8.93 12.41
C TYR A 103 -3.80 8.55 12.62
N HIS A 104 -4.71 9.41 12.20
CA HIS A 104 -6.13 9.09 12.06
C HIS A 104 -6.37 8.40 10.71
N ILE A 105 -6.78 7.12 10.74
CA ILE A 105 -7.07 6.35 9.51
C ILE A 105 -8.58 6.27 9.34
N LYS A 106 -9.11 6.99 8.34
CA LYS A 106 -10.57 7.14 8.15
C LYS A 106 -11.26 5.84 7.75
N ASN A 107 -10.67 5.12 6.79
CA ASN A 107 -11.30 3.97 6.18
C ASN A 107 -10.34 2.80 6.10
N PHE A 108 -10.86 1.59 6.26
CA PHE A 108 -10.13 0.35 6.03
C PHE A 108 -10.86 -0.54 5.02
N ILE A 109 -10.10 -1.15 4.11
CA ILE A 109 -10.53 -2.30 3.32
C ILE A 109 -9.79 -3.53 3.86
N LEU A 110 -10.55 -4.56 4.22
CA LEU A 110 -10.04 -5.81 4.78
C LEU A 110 -10.54 -6.99 3.96
N ALA A 111 -9.75 -8.06 3.88
CA ALA A 111 -10.22 -9.34 3.33
C ALA A 111 -11.38 -9.94 4.14
N GLY A 112 -11.31 -9.84 5.48
CA GLY A 112 -12.38 -10.26 6.38
C GLY A 112 -12.37 -11.75 6.75
N ALA A 113 -11.39 -12.53 6.31
CA ALA A 113 -11.25 -13.92 6.66
C ALA A 113 -11.07 -14.13 8.18
N ASN A 114 -11.59 -15.24 8.70
CA ASN A 114 -11.34 -15.61 10.08
C ASN A 114 -9.85 -15.87 10.29
N TYR A 115 -9.28 -15.23 11.28
CA TYR A 115 -7.90 -15.43 11.69
C TYR A 115 -7.76 -15.34 13.21
N ASN A 116 -7.28 -16.41 13.82
CA ASN A 116 -7.13 -16.48 15.27
C ASN A 116 -5.70 -16.15 15.68
N SER A 117 -5.43 -14.88 15.92
CA SER A 117 -4.18 -14.42 16.52
C SER A 117 -4.42 -13.24 17.45
N LYS A 118 -3.58 -13.12 18.47
CA LYS A 118 -3.67 -12.01 19.42
C LYS A 118 -3.54 -10.66 18.72
N ILE A 119 -2.58 -10.55 17.79
CA ILE A 119 -2.31 -9.28 17.09
C ILE A 119 -3.50 -8.85 16.21
N TYR A 120 -4.20 -9.79 15.59
CA TYR A 120 -5.41 -9.49 14.81
C TYR A 120 -6.57 -9.06 15.73
N THR A 121 -6.71 -9.69 16.89
CA THR A 121 -7.70 -9.28 17.92
C THR A 121 -7.41 -7.86 18.43
N ASP A 122 -6.14 -7.56 18.72
CA ASP A 122 -5.70 -6.24 19.15
C ASP A 122 -5.98 -5.18 18.07
N PHE A 123 -5.70 -5.51 16.79
CA PHE A 123 -5.99 -4.64 15.67
C PHE A 123 -7.49 -4.34 15.49
N VAL A 124 -8.34 -5.37 15.54
CA VAL A 124 -9.80 -5.18 15.45
C VAL A 124 -10.31 -4.32 16.61
N SER A 125 -9.72 -4.47 17.79
CA SER A 125 -10.05 -3.62 18.95
C SER A 125 -9.60 -2.17 18.73
N ALA A 126 -8.41 -1.96 18.18
CA ALA A 126 -7.91 -0.63 17.85
C ALA A 126 -8.78 0.07 16.78
N LEU A 127 -9.20 -0.65 15.74
CA LEU A 127 -10.12 -0.11 14.72
C LEU A 127 -11.45 0.37 15.32
N ARG A 128 -12.01 -0.40 16.27
CA ARG A 128 -13.25 0.00 16.94
C ARG A 128 -13.07 1.25 17.82
N GLN A 129 -11.92 1.38 18.46
CA GLN A 129 -11.59 2.56 19.28
C GLN A 129 -11.36 3.80 18.42
N GLU A 130 -10.72 3.64 17.27
CA GLU A 130 -10.47 4.72 16.30
C GLU A 130 -11.76 5.21 15.65
N GLY A 131 -12.75 4.33 15.46
CA GLY A 131 -13.98 4.65 14.75
C GLY A 131 -13.83 4.65 13.23
N SER A 132 -12.80 4.02 12.70
CA SER A 132 -12.59 3.86 11.24
C SER A 132 -13.76 3.12 10.61
N SER A 133 -14.16 3.55 9.40
CA SER A 133 -15.11 2.80 8.58
C SER A 133 -14.43 1.56 7.99
N VAL A 134 -15.10 0.41 8.07
CA VAL A 134 -14.54 -0.86 7.57
C VAL A 134 -15.36 -1.39 6.41
N TYR A 135 -14.68 -1.72 5.31
CA TYR A 135 -15.23 -2.31 4.09
C TYR A 135 -14.60 -3.67 3.84
N TRP A 136 -15.36 -4.59 3.27
CA TRP A 136 -14.90 -5.94 2.95
C TRP A 136 -14.57 -6.04 1.47
N ALA A 137 -13.32 -6.38 1.18
CA ALA A 137 -12.82 -6.47 -0.18
C ALA A 137 -13.54 -7.53 -1.01
N LYS A 138 -13.85 -7.18 -2.25
CA LYS A 138 -14.42 -8.07 -3.25
C LYS A 138 -13.96 -7.69 -4.64
N ALA A 139 -13.70 -8.69 -5.47
CA ALA A 139 -13.36 -8.47 -6.88
C ALA A 139 -14.44 -7.65 -7.59
N GLY A 140 -13.98 -6.63 -8.31
CA GLY A 140 -14.83 -5.66 -9.01
C GLY A 140 -15.03 -4.35 -8.25
N ASP A 141 -14.76 -4.30 -6.93
CA ASP A 141 -14.80 -3.05 -6.19
C ASP A 141 -13.74 -2.09 -6.72
N THR A 142 -14.08 -0.81 -6.78
CA THR A 142 -13.20 0.25 -7.26
C THR A 142 -13.13 1.39 -6.26
N ILE A 143 -11.92 1.90 -6.07
CA ILE A 143 -11.65 3.13 -5.33
C ILE A 143 -11.37 4.21 -6.36
N SER A 144 -12.18 5.28 -6.31
CA SER A 144 -12.07 6.41 -7.22
C SER A 144 -11.52 7.62 -6.48
N TRP A 145 -10.73 8.42 -7.18
CA TRP A 145 -10.32 9.74 -6.77
C TRP A 145 -10.85 10.77 -7.78
N GLY A 146 -11.66 11.70 -7.31
CA GLY A 146 -12.44 12.53 -8.21
C GLY A 146 -13.36 11.67 -9.09
N ASN A 147 -13.28 11.85 -10.40
CA ASN A 147 -14.10 11.11 -11.37
C ASN A 147 -13.37 9.89 -11.98
N ALA A 148 -12.15 9.59 -11.56
CA ALA A 148 -11.35 8.51 -12.14
C ALA A 148 -11.20 7.34 -11.16
N PRO A 149 -11.47 6.09 -11.55
CA PRO A 149 -11.11 4.92 -10.77
C PRO A 149 -9.59 4.77 -10.80
N ILE A 150 -8.97 4.75 -9.63
CA ILE A 150 -7.52 4.63 -9.47
C ILE A 150 -7.08 3.25 -9.02
N LEU A 151 -7.86 2.59 -8.15
CA LEU A 151 -7.54 1.27 -7.64
C LEU A 151 -8.75 0.36 -7.79
N LYS A 152 -8.50 -0.84 -8.33
CA LYS A 152 -9.51 -1.88 -8.53
C LYS A 152 -9.11 -3.12 -7.74
N ILE A 153 -10.03 -3.66 -6.93
CA ILE A 153 -9.85 -4.95 -6.26
C ILE A 153 -10.07 -6.06 -7.29
N LEU A 154 -9.10 -6.96 -7.41
CA LEU A 154 -9.14 -8.11 -8.32
C LEU A 154 -9.43 -9.41 -7.58
N TRP A 155 -9.09 -9.49 -6.29
CA TRP A 155 -9.28 -10.65 -5.42
C TRP A 155 -9.49 -10.18 -3.96
N PRO A 156 -10.25 -10.89 -3.13
CA PRO A 156 -10.92 -12.18 -3.37
C PRO A 156 -12.16 -12.06 -4.28
N ASP A 157 -12.54 -13.18 -4.95
CA ASP A 157 -13.70 -13.25 -5.85
C ASP A 157 -15.03 -12.97 -5.15
N LYS A 158 -15.10 -13.29 -3.85
CA LYS A 158 -16.24 -13.08 -2.97
C LYS A 158 -15.77 -12.56 -1.62
N ILE A 159 -16.62 -11.79 -0.96
CA ILE A 159 -16.37 -11.34 0.42
C ILE A 159 -15.98 -12.54 1.29
N ALA A 160 -14.81 -12.42 1.91
CA ALA A 160 -14.23 -13.48 2.74
C ALA A 160 -14.67 -13.42 4.21
N LEU A 161 -15.51 -12.43 4.58
CA LEU A 161 -15.92 -12.18 5.96
C LEU A 161 -16.45 -13.44 6.65
N GLY A 162 -15.84 -13.79 7.76
CA GLY A 162 -16.21 -14.93 8.58
C GLY A 162 -15.89 -16.31 7.98
N ARG A 163 -15.20 -16.35 6.82
CA ARG A 163 -14.82 -17.61 6.18
C ARG A 163 -13.48 -18.10 6.72
N ASN A 164 -13.34 -19.42 6.80
CA ASN A 164 -12.09 -20.10 7.10
C ASN A 164 -11.43 -20.53 5.79
N PHE A 165 -10.12 -20.31 5.68
CA PHE A 165 -9.30 -20.70 4.53
C PHE A 165 -8.28 -21.74 4.96
N LYS A 166 -7.93 -22.65 4.05
CA LYS A 166 -6.87 -23.63 4.27
C LYS A 166 -5.49 -22.95 4.37
N SER A 167 -5.27 -21.97 3.51
CA SER A 167 -4.18 -20.99 3.61
C SER A 167 -4.81 -19.61 3.72
N ILE A 168 -4.40 -18.81 4.69
CA ILE A 168 -4.90 -17.43 4.84
C ILE A 168 -4.51 -16.56 3.64
N HIS A 169 -3.44 -16.90 2.92
CA HIS A 169 -3.01 -16.23 1.70
C HIS A 169 -4.04 -16.33 0.57
N ASP A 170 -4.90 -17.37 0.58
CA ASP A 170 -6.01 -17.48 -0.39
C ASP A 170 -7.07 -16.39 -0.19
N SER A 171 -7.06 -15.68 0.94
CA SER A 171 -7.95 -14.54 1.21
C SER A 171 -7.29 -13.19 0.97
N THR A 172 -6.03 -13.15 0.57
CA THR A 172 -5.30 -11.87 0.40
C THR A 172 -6.01 -10.92 -0.56
N VAL A 173 -5.92 -9.63 -0.31
CA VAL A 173 -6.45 -8.63 -1.26
C VAL A 173 -5.43 -8.40 -2.36
N ILE A 174 -5.82 -8.69 -3.60
CA ILE A 174 -5.04 -8.32 -4.79
C ILE A 174 -5.70 -7.12 -5.43
N SER A 175 -4.92 -6.11 -5.77
CA SER A 175 -5.43 -4.90 -6.40
C SER A 175 -4.57 -4.45 -7.57
N GLN A 176 -5.20 -3.80 -8.54
CA GLN A 176 -4.55 -3.08 -9.61
C GLN A 176 -4.70 -1.58 -9.36
N LEU A 177 -3.59 -0.88 -9.32
CA LEU A 177 -3.54 0.57 -9.23
C LEU A 177 -3.16 1.14 -10.61
N ASN A 178 -3.91 2.14 -11.06
CA ASN A 178 -3.57 2.93 -12.24
C ASN A 178 -3.23 4.34 -11.77
N LEU A 179 -1.98 4.75 -11.94
CA LEU A 179 -1.49 6.05 -11.52
C LEU A 179 -0.68 6.71 -12.63
N GLY A 180 -1.19 7.83 -13.12
CA GLY A 180 -0.62 8.46 -14.34
C GLY A 180 -0.70 7.50 -15.53
N ASN A 181 0.44 7.24 -16.14
CA ASN A 181 0.58 6.29 -17.25
C ASN A 181 1.05 4.88 -16.81
N LYS A 182 1.15 4.63 -15.51
CA LYS A 182 1.66 3.37 -14.95
C LYS A 182 0.56 2.53 -14.33
N LYS A 183 0.64 1.23 -14.54
CA LYS A 183 -0.24 0.22 -13.94
C LYS A 183 0.57 -0.67 -13.01
N PHE A 184 0.13 -0.73 -11.77
CA PHE A 184 0.73 -1.55 -10.73
C PHE A 184 -0.19 -2.73 -10.40
N LEU A 185 0.37 -3.92 -10.26
CA LEU A 185 -0.34 -5.08 -9.71
C LEU A 185 0.22 -5.37 -8.32
N LEU A 186 -0.60 -5.17 -7.29
CA LEU A 186 -0.26 -5.37 -5.89
C LEU A 186 -0.82 -6.73 -5.45
N MET A 187 0.07 -7.71 -5.29
CA MET A 187 -0.32 -9.11 -5.07
C MET A 187 -0.57 -9.47 -3.60
N GLY A 188 -0.18 -8.60 -2.63
CA GLY A 188 -0.11 -9.02 -1.24
C GLY A 188 0.72 -10.30 -1.12
N ASP A 189 0.20 -11.30 -0.41
CA ASP A 189 0.83 -12.62 -0.30
C ASP A 189 0.12 -13.70 -1.12
N ALA A 190 -0.41 -13.31 -2.27
CA ALA A 190 -1.03 -14.25 -3.19
C ALA A 190 -0.07 -15.37 -3.59
N GLU A 191 -0.59 -16.58 -3.55
CA GLU A 191 0.07 -17.78 -4.00
C GLU A 191 -0.56 -18.30 -5.30
N VAL A 192 0.01 -19.34 -5.89
CA VAL A 192 -0.39 -19.91 -7.19
C VAL A 192 -1.89 -20.19 -7.30
N ASN A 193 -2.59 -20.53 -6.20
CA ASN A 193 -4.04 -20.73 -6.23
C ASN A 193 -4.79 -19.47 -6.64
N ALA A 194 -4.52 -18.35 -5.96
CA ALA A 194 -5.13 -17.06 -6.28
C ALA A 194 -4.68 -16.55 -7.65
N GLU A 195 -3.40 -16.72 -8.00
CA GLU A 195 -2.86 -16.36 -9.31
C GLU A 195 -3.59 -17.11 -10.43
N THR A 196 -3.78 -18.43 -10.29
CA THR A 196 -4.47 -19.26 -11.30
C THR A 196 -5.92 -18.81 -11.49
N ALA A 197 -6.64 -18.54 -10.40
CA ALA A 197 -8.01 -18.06 -10.48
C ALA A 197 -8.07 -16.67 -11.15
N LEU A 198 -7.12 -15.80 -10.82
CA LEU A 198 -7.03 -14.46 -11.37
C LEU A 198 -6.73 -14.46 -12.88
N VAL A 199 -5.79 -15.31 -13.33
CA VAL A 199 -5.48 -15.51 -14.76
C VAL A 199 -6.69 -16.07 -15.49
N ALA A 200 -7.35 -17.09 -14.93
CA ALA A 200 -8.53 -17.71 -15.52
C ALA A 200 -9.73 -16.75 -15.66
N SER A 201 -9.82 -15.75 -14.79
CA SER A 201 -10.88 -14.74 -14.86
C SER A 201 -10.66 -13.66 -15.93
N ASN A 202 -9.50 -13.64 -16.58
CA ASN A 202 -9.05 -12.57 -17.49
C ASN A 202 -9.09 -11.17 -16.85
N ALA A 203 -8.96 -11.10 -15.53
CA ALA A 203 -9.01 -9.83 -14.79
C ALA A 203 -7.69 -9.05 -14.88
N ILE A 204 -6.58 -9.72 -15.24
CA ILE A 204 -5.26 -9.12 -15.40
C ILE A 204 -5.12 -8.61 -16.82
N THR A 205 -4.65 -7.39 -16.96
CA THR A 205 -4.18 -6.79 -18.23
C THR A 205 -2.67 -6.61 -18.16
N ASP A 206 -2.03 -6.20 -19.25
CA ASP A 206 -0.63 -5.78 -19.24
C ASP A 206 -0.42 -4.71 -18.16
N ILE A 207 0.59 -4.90 -17.32
CA ILE A 207 0.97 -4.02 -16.21
C ILE A 207 2.42 -3.58 -16.37
N ASP A 208 2.79 -2.45 -15.78
CA ASP A 208 4.17 -1.96 -15.81
C ASP A 208 4.96 -2.49 -14.60
N ILE A 209 4.37 -2.44 -13.40
CA ILE A 209 5.05 -2.78 -12.16
C ILE A 209 4.28 -3.88 -11.40
N LEU A 210 4.97 -4.96 -11.08
CA LEU A 210 4.48 -6.05 -10.24
C LEU A 210 5.06 -5.94 -8.82
N LYS A 211 4.21 -5.72 -7.80
CA LYS A 211 4.61 -6.09 -6.44
C LYS A 211 4.49 -7.60 -6.32
N VAL A 212 5.61 -8.27 -6.20
CA VAL A 212 5.74 -9.73 -6.16
C VAL A 212 4.96 -10.30 -4.97
N GLY A 213 4.22 -11.39 -5.20
CA GLY A 213 3.45 -12.06 -4.15
C GLY A 213 4.34 -12.73 -3.11
N HIS A 214 3.91 -12.72 -1.86
CA HIS A 214 4.47 -13.45 -0.74
C HIS A 214 6.00 -13.32 -0.63
N HIS A 215 6.50 -12.07 -0.73
CA HIS A 215 7.91 -11.68 -0.64
C HIS A 215 8.84 -12.47 -1.57
N GLY A 216 8.32 -13.03 -2.66
CA GLY A 216 9.06 -13.92 -3.55
C GLY A 216 9.15 -15.36 -3.07
N SER A 217 8.14 -15.85 -2.35
CA SER A 217 8.01 -17.26 -1.98
C SER A 217 8.00 -18.15 -3.23
N LYS A 218 8.56 -19.36 -3.12
CA LYS A 218 8.50 -20.37 -4.20
C LYS A 218 7.07 -20.76 -4.60
N THR A 219 6.08 -20.46 -3.77
CA THR A 219 4.67 -20.74 -4.00
C THR A 219 3.94 -19.62 -4.73
N SER A 220 4.64 -18.54 -5.12
CA SER A 220 4.08 -17.36 -5.80
C SER A 220 4.78 -17.08 -7.14
N THR A 221 4.24 -16.09 -7.84
CA THR A 221 4.82 -15.52 -9.08
C THR A 221 5.03 -16.57 -10.16
N SER A 222 3.93 -17.24 -10.52
CA SER A 222 3.92 -18.33 -11.52
C SER A 222 4.23 -17.81 -12.94
N ASP A 223 4.72 -18.70 -13.81
CA ASP A 223 4.92 -18.40 -15.24
C ASP A 223 3.61 -17.91 -15.89
N ALA A 224 2.45 -18.48 -15.47
CA ALA A 224 1.13 -18.08 -15.98
C ALA A 224 0.79 -16.65 -15.61
N LEU A 225 1.06 -16.23 -14.36
CA LEU A 225 0.89 -14.85 -13.92
C LEU A 225 1.76 -13.90 -14.74
N LEU A 226 3.05 -14.20 -14.89
CA LEU A 226 3.99 -13.36 -15.63
C LEU A 226 3.63 -13.26 -17.12
N GLN A 227 3.16 -14.35 -17.71
CA GLN A 227 2.71 -14.37 -19.11
C GLN A 227 1.45 -13.52 -19.32
N ALA A 228 0.53 -13.53 -18.36
CA ALA A 228 -0.72 -12.77 -18.42
C ALA A 228 -0.51 -11.28 -18.13
N SER A 229 0.36 -10.94 -17.18
CA SER A 229 0.57 -9.57 -16.67
C SER A 229 1.69 -8.83 -17.39
N LYS A 230 2.71 -9.52 -17.92
CA LYS A 230 3.88 -8.99 -18.65
C LYS A 230 4.54 -7.77 -17.99
N PRO A 231 4.92 -7.85 -16.72
CA PRO A 231 5.49 -6.70 -16.02
C PRO A 231 6.86 -6.32 -16.60
N GLU A 232 7.14 -5.02 -16.66
CA GLU A 232 8.47 -4.51 -16.99
C GLU A 232 9.39 -4.55 -15.76
N GLU A 233 8.84 -4.23 -14.59
CA GLU A 233 9.55 -4.17 -13.32
C GLU A 233 8.83 -4.98 -12.24
N ALA A 234 9.62 -5.56 -11.33
CA ALA A 234 9.12 -6.30 -10.17
C ALA A 234 9.73 -5.75 -8.88
N ILE A 235 8.87 -5.45 -7.91
CA ILE A 235 9.26 -5.01 -6.58
C ILE A 235 9.08 -6.19 -5.62
N ILE A 236 10.17 -6.57 -4.95
CA ILE A 236 10.14 -7.60 -3.90
C ILE A 236 10.33 -6.91 -2.56
N GLN A 237 9.24 -6.74 -1.82
CA GLN A 237 9.29 -6.27 -0.44
C GLN A 237 9.75 -7.43 0.45
N VAL A 238 10.97 -7.39 0.87
CA VAL A 238 11.63 -8.46 1.61
C VAL A 238 12.71 -7.88 2.51
N GLY A 239 12.97 -8.51 3.62
CA GLY A 239 14.07 -8.22 4.52
C GLY A 239 14.82 -9.47 4.96
N ARG A 240 15.65 -9.34 5.99
CA ARG A 240 16.32 -10.51 6.55
C ARG A 240 15.28 -11.51 7.07
N ASN A 241 15.33 -12.73 6.56
CA ASN A 241 14.36 -13.76 6.88
C ASN A 241 15.04 -15.15 6.94
N SER A 242 14.34 -16.11 7.56
CA SER A 242 14.73 -17.52 7.64
C SER A 242 13.96 -18.41 6.66
N TYR A 243 13.04 -17.83 5.86
CA TYR A 243 12.16 -18.56 4.94
C TYR A 243 12.84 -18.84 3.60
N GLY A 244 13.98 -18.21 3.33
CA GLY A 244 14.69 -18.27 2.04
C GLY A 244 14.04 -17.42 0.96
N HIS A 245 13.34 -16.34 1.35
CA HIS A 245 12.78 -15.37 0.41
C HIS A 245 13.78 -14.26 0.06
N PRO A 246 13.78 -13.76 -1.18
CA PRO A 246 13.07 -14.34 -2.32
C PRO A 246 13.71 -15.66 -2.75
N ALA A 247 12.88 -16.63 -3.09
CA ALA A 247 13.36 -17.95 -3.55
C ALA A 247 14.11 -17.82 -4.88
N PRO A 248 15.25 -18.53 -5.09
CA PRO A 248 15.97 -18.49 -6.35
C PRO A 248 15.08 -18.78 -7.56
N LEU A 249 14.16 -19.72 -7.43
CA LEU A 249 13.17 -20.06 -8.47
C LEU A 249 12.36 -18.86 -8.94
N VAL A 250 11.99 -17.95 -8.04
CA VAL A 250 11.22 -16.73 -8.40
C VAL A 250 12.11 -15.73 -9.11
N LEU A 251 13.34 -15.56 -8.65
CA LEU A 251 14.31 -14.67 -9.29
C LEU A 251 14.64 -15.16 -10.71
N ASP A 252 14.90 -16.46 -10.87
CA ASP A 252 15.18 -17.08 -12.18
C ASP A 252 13.98 -16.92 -13.14
N ARG A 253 12.76 -17.07 -12.61
CA ARG A 253 11.53 -16.91 -13.37
C ARG A 253 11.35 -15.48 -13.85
N LEU A 254 11.49 -14.50 -12.97
CA LEU A 254 11.43 -13.07 -13.32
C LEU A 254 12.49 -12.72 -14.38
N ALA A 255 13.72 -13.20 -14.19
CA ALA A 255 14.81 -12.98 -15.15
C ALA A 255 14.52 -13.63 -16.53
N LYS A 256 13.97 -14.85 -16.57
CA LYS A 256 13.53 -15.53 -17.80
C LYS A 256 12.51 -14.71 -18.59
N PHE A 257 11.62 -14.00 -17.91
CA PHE A 257 10.63 -13.11 -18.53
C PHE A 257 11.16 -11.71 -18.82
N GLY A 258 12.45 -11.44 -18.56
CA GLY A 258 13.09 -10.15 -18.85
C GLY A 258 12.67 -9.03 -17.87
N VAL A 259 12.10 -9.38 -16.72
CA VAL A 259 11.60 -8.42 -15.74
C VAL A 259 12.75 -7.84 -14.93
N LYS A 260 12.82 -6.52 -14.82
CA LYS A 260 13.81 -5.84 -13.97
C LYS A 260 13.39 -5.93 -12.51
N ILE A 261 14.29 -6.40 -11.65
CA ILE A 261 13.99 -6.71 -10.25
C ILE A 261 14.55 -5.64 -9.33
N PHE A 262 13.72 -5.12 -8.42
CA PHE A 262 14.11 -4.30 -7.28
C PHE A 262 13.75 -5.00 -5.97
N ARG A 263 14.71 -5.13 -5.08
CA ARG A 263 14.52 -5.73 -3.75
C ARG A 263 14.75 -4.67 -2.68
N ASN A 264 13.78 -4.49 -1.78
CA ASN A 264 13.88 -3.47 -0.72
C ASN A 264 15.05 -3.69 0.23
N ASP A 265 15.46 -4.95 0.48
CA ASP A 265 16.63 -5.27 1.30
C ASP A 265 17.98 -4.85 0.68
N GLN A 266 17.99 -4.56 -0.63
CA GLN A 266 19.18 -4.15 -1.38
C GLN A 266 19.18 -2.66 -1.71
N VAL A 267 18.02 -2.10 -2.08
CA VAL A 267 17.95 -0.72 -2.61
C VAL A 267 17.23 0.26 -1.69
N GLY A 268 16.70 -0.21 -0.54
CA GLY A 268 15.87 0.63 0.33
C GLY A 268 14.45 0.81 -0.18
N ASP A 269 13.86 1.97 0.07
CA ASP A 269 12.53 2.31 -0.45
C ASP A 269 12.59 2.50 -1.97
N VAL A 270 11.55 2.01 -2.67
CA VAL A 270 11.41 2.21 -4.12
C VAL A 270 10.28 3.18 -4.38
N VAL A 271 10.55 4.25 -5.13
CA VAL A 271 9.61 5.37 -5.35
C VAL A 271 9.34 5.56 -6.83
N TYR A 272 8.05 5.60 -7.18
CA TYR A 272 7.54 5.99 -8.50
C TYR A 272 6.79 7.32 -8.39
N LYS A 273 7.11 8.25 -9.27
CA LYS A 273 6.47 9.58 -9.39
C LYS A 273 5.93 9.80 -10.79
#